data_a104b6c2dffc4e2fab96442dbbc4c208
#
_entry.id   a104b6c2dffc4e2fab96442dbbc4c208
#
_cell.length_a   1.000
_cell.length_b   1.000
_cell.length_c   1.000
_cell.angle_alpha   90.00
_cell.angle_beta   90.00
_cell.angle_gamma   90.00
#
_symmetry.space_group_name_H-M   'P 1'
#
loop_
_entity.id
_entity.type
_entity.pdbx_description
1 polymer ?
#
loop_
_entity_poly.entity_id
_entity_poly.type
_entity_poly.pdbx_seq_one_letter_code
_entity_poly.pdbx_strand_id
1 'polypeptide(L)'
;EWMNGCKFYVLDPESEYKSMCKEIGGKWIDCSGGKGKNVGRINPLQVNKLPNNIEDDDEEYSSTKSALALHLDFLTTFFTLYFPEITSFQMSLLMETLEELYRKFGIDYDTNIDLIPRNKFPIMKDLYDLLEQKVENVETKHRDEIEIVRSIIRSLAIGHNAEIFNGYTTIEEDNDFVCLDIYSLQGASSNIKSCQYLNVK
;
A
#
# COMPACT_ATOMS: atom_id res chain seq x y z
N GLU A 1 9.06 -7.69 -27.36
CA GLU A 1 8.35 -8.30 -26.21
C GLU A 1 6.95 -7.69 -26.03
N TRP A 2 6.74 -6.37 -26.06
CA TRP A 2 5.41 -5.75 -26.00
C TRP A 2 4.47 -6.25 -27.12
N MET A 3 4.97 -6.44 -28.33
CA MET A 3 4.21 -7.02 -29.45
C MET A 3 3.78 -8.49 -29.22
N ASN A 4 4.29 -9.15 -28.19
CA ASN A 4 3.97 -10.52 -27.80
C ASN A 4 2.93 -10.62 -26.67
N GLY A 5 2.22 -9.52 -26.35
CA GLY A 5 1.17 -9.49 -25.33
C GLY A 5 1.69 -9.37 -23.89
N CYS A 6 2.95 -9.01 -23.70
CA CYS A 6 3.48 -8.74 -22.35
C CYS A 6 2.98 -7.39 -21.85
N LYS A 7 2.58 -7.32 -20.58
CA LYS A 7 2.29 -6.06 -19.90
C LYS A 7 3.57 -5.44 -19.33
N PHE A 8 3.69 -4.12 -19.49
CA PHE A 8 4.83 -3.35 -18.98
C PHE A 8 4.36 -2.34 -17.95
N TYR A 9 4.97 -2.38 -16.79
CA TYR A 9 4.84 -1.37 -15.75
C TYR A 9 6.18 -0.66 -15.61
N VAL A 10 6.18 0.65 -15.85
CA VAL A 10 7.38 1.49 -15.74
C VAL A 10 7.19 2.43 -14.55
N LEU A 11 8.10 2.38 -13.59
CA LEU A 11 8.20 3.38 -12.54
C LEU A 11 9.10 4.52 -13.04
N ASP A 12 8.54 5.72 -13.13
CA ASP A 12 9.18 6.91 -13.73
C ASP A 12 9.41 8.02 -12.68
N PRO A 13 10.58 8.03 -12.03
CA PRO A 13 10.88 9.06 -11.03
C PRO A 13 11.28 10.40 -11.61
N GLU A 14 11.68 10.44 -12.89
CA GLU A 14 12.19 11.63 -13.56
C GLU A 14 11.20 12.21 -14.60
N SER A 15 10.03 11.58 -14.76
CA SER A 15 8.99 11.96 -15.74
C SER A 15 9.48 11.96 -17.20
N GLU A 16 10.43 11.07 -17.54
CA GLU A 16 11.03 10.99 -18.88
C GLU A 16 10.15 10.20 -19.86
N TYR A 17 9.35 9.25 -19.37
CA TYR A 17 8.57 8.31 -20.18
C TYR A 17 7.18 8.81 -20.58
N LYS A 18 6.74 9.98 -20.10
CA LYS A 18 5.40 10.52 -20.32
C LYS A 18 5.04 10.66 -21.80
N SER A 19 5.96 11.22 -22.62
CA SER A 19 5.74 11.43 -24.05
C SER A 19 5.69 10.09 -24.80
N MET A 20 6.67 9.22 -24.56
CA MET A 20 6.73 7.88 -25.13
C MET A 20 5.48 7.05 -24.77
N CYS A 21 5.07 7.06 -23.51
CA CYS A 21 3.89 6.37 -23.04
C CYS A 21 2.63 6.77 -23.83
N LYS A 22 2.46 8.07 -24.09
CA LYS A 22 1.32 8.58 -24.87
C LYS A 22 1.40 8.18 -26.35
N GLU A 23 2.58 8.21 -26.96
CA GLU A 23 2.79 7.87 -28.39
C GLU A 23 2.48 6.42 -28.68
N ILE A 24 2.77 5.51 -27.74
CA ILE A 24 2.47 4.07 -27.90
C ILE A 24 1.05 3.70 -27.41
N GLY A 25 0.22 4.68 -27.00
CA GLY A 25 -1.13 4.44 -26.49
C GLY A 25 -1.17 3.88 -25.08
N GLY A 26 -0.09 4.00 -24.32
CA GLY A 26 0.02 3.60 -22.92
C GLY A 26 -0.72 4.52 -21.96
N LYS A 27 -0.87 4.09 -20.71
CA LYS A 27 -1.51 4.83 -19.62
C LYS A 27 -0.44 5.46 -18.72
N TRP A 28 -0.33 6.80 -18.75
CA TRP A 28 0.52 7.53 -17.83
C TRP A 28 -0.29 7.98 -16.62
N ILE A 29 0.20 7.68 -15.40
CA ILE A 29 -0.48 7.91 -14.13
C ILE A 29 0.46 8.62 -13.18
N ASP A 30 0.04 9.76 -12.64
CA ASP A 30 0.74 10.45 -11.56
C ASP A 30 0.38 9.82 -10.21
N CYS A 31 1.35 9.18 -9.58
CA CYS A 31 1.22 8.50 -8.28
C CYS A 31 1.76 9.35 -7.11
N SER A 32 1.92 10.65 -7.29
CA SER A 32 2.45 11.56 -6.27
C SER A 32 1.39 12.06 -5.28
N GLY A 33 0.15 11.69 -5.46
CA GLY A 33 -1.01 12.26 -4.75
C GLY A 33 -1.51 13.55 -5.41
N GLY A 34 -2.66 14.00 -4.98
CA GLY A 34 -3.29 15.21 -5.53
C GLY A 34 -4.63 14.94 -6.20
N LYS A 35 -5.09 15.92 -7.00
CA LYS A 35 -6.40 15.89 -7.67
C LYS A 35 -6.22 16.12 -9.17
N GLY A 36 -6.69 15.20 -9.99
CA GLY A 36 -6.61 15.33 -11.44
C GLY A 36 -7.07 14.07 -12.18
N LYS A 37 -7.23 14.18 -13.50
CA LYS A 37 -7.71 13.07 -14.34
C LYS A 37 -6.72 11.91 -14.46
N ASN A 38 -5.42 12.18 -14.30
CA ASN A 38 -4.36 11.18 -14.46
C ASN A 38 -3.68 10.87 -13.10
N VAL A 39 -4.33 11.19 -11.98
CA VAL A 39 -3.82 10.87 -10.67
C VAL A 39 -4.27 9.48 -10.29
N GLY A 40 -3.30 8.63 -9.94
CA GLY A 40 -3.53 7.29 -9.42
C GLY A 40 -3.13 7.19 -7.95
N ARG A 41 -3.77 6.28 -7.27
CA ARG A 41 -3.46 5.93 -5.89
C ARG A 41 -3.33 4.41 -5.78
N ILE A 42 -2.40 3.99 -4.95
CA ILE A 42 -2.27 2.61 -4.50
C ILE A 42 -2.51 2.61 -3.00
N ASN A 43 -3.47 1.81 -2.56
CA ASN A 43 -3.79 1.65 -1.15
C ASN A 43 -2.73 0.78 -0.48
N PRO A 44 -1.92 1.31 0.44
CA PRO A 44 -0.90 0.50 1.12
C PRO A 44 -1.48 -0.66 1.95
N LEU A 45 -2.75 -0.58 2.34
CA LEU A 45 -3.43 -1.63 3.12
C LEU A 45 -4.18 -2.64 2.23
N GLN A 46 -4.11 -2.52 0.91
CA GLN A 46 -4.63 -3.54 0.01
C GLN A 46 -3.67 -4.72 -0.05
N VAL A 47 -4.11 -5.89 0.39
CA VAL A 47 -3.30 -7.10 0.32
C VAL A 47 -3.03 -7.46 -1.15
N ASN A 48 -1.76 -7.63 -1.51
CA ASN A 48 -1.37 -8.01 -2.85
C ASN A 48 -1.63 -9.51 -3.07
N LYS A 49 -2.01 -9.84 -4.31
CA LYS A 49 -2.10 -11.23 -4.75
C LYS A 49 -0.73 -11.90 -4.68
N LEU A 50 -0.71 -13.16 -4.31
CA LEU A 50 0.50 -13.95 -4.44
C LEU A 50 0.84 -14.08 -5.93
N PRO A 51 2.13 -13.99 -6.32
CA PRO A 51 2.53 -14.36 -7.67
C PRO A 51 2.01 -15.78 -7.96
N ASN A 52 1.23 -15.94 -9.01
CA ASN A 52 0.91 -17.28 -9.49
C ASN A 52 2.25 -17.93 -9.86
N ASN A 53 2.65 -18.97 -9.15
CA ASN A 53 3.77 -19.79 -9.58
C ASN A 53 3.39 -20.28 -10.98
N ILE A 54 4.14 -19.82 -11.99
CA ILE A 54 4.04 -20.30 -13.36
C ILE A 54 4.26 -21.80 -13.26
N GLU A 55 3.20 -22.56 -13.57
CA GLU A 55 3.17 -23.98 -13.90
C GLU A 55 4.51 -24.75 -13.69
N ASP A 56 4.96 -24.87 -12.46
CA ASP A 56 5.87 -25.92 -12.08
C ASP A 56 5.00 -27.00 -11.42
N ASP A 57 4.88 -28.14 -12.08
CA ASP A 57 4.21 -29.37 -11.60
C ASP A 57 4.82 -29.95 -10.30
N ASP A 58 5.75 -29.24 -9.69
CA ASP A 58 6.35 -29.56 -8.40
C ASP A 58 5.51 -28.94 -7.27
N GLU A 59 4.59 -29.74 -6.73
CA GLU A 59 3.79 -29.45 -5.51
C GLU A 59 4.65 -29.05 -4.28
N GLU A 60 5.96 -29.04 -4.39
CA GLU A 60 6.91 -28.85 -3.29
C GLU A 60 7.25 -27.35 -3.02
N TYR A 61 6.82 -26.41 -3.87
CA TYR A 61 7.08 -24.97 -3.73
C TYR A 61 5.83 -24.09 -3.58
N SER A 62 4.76 -24.60 -2.99
CA SER A 62 3.67 -23.72 -2.56
C SER A 62 4.19 -22.81 -1.45
N SER A 63 4.13 -21.49 -1.64
CA SER A 63 4.45 -20.53 -0.58
C SER A 63 3.70 -20.92 0.69
N THR A 64 4.43 -21.30 1.75
CA THR A 64 3.83 -21.69 3.03
C THR A 64 3.26 -20.50 3.79
N LYS A 65 3.55 -19.27 3.35
CA LYS A 65 3.01 -18.04 3.95
C LYS A 65 1.75 -17.59 3.22
N SER A 66 0.74 -17.20 3.98
CA SER A 66 -0.48 -16.60 3.43
C SER A 66 -0.21 -15.21 2.82
N ALA A 67 -1.08 -14.77 1.90
CA ALA A 67 -0.99 -13.45 1.31
C ALA A 67 -1.02 -12.33 2.37
N LEU A 68 -1.87 -12.47 3.39
CA LEU A 68 -1.93 -11.51 4.50
C LEU A 68 -0.63 -11.49 5.30
N ALA A 69 0.01 -12.65 5.58
CA ALA A 69 1.26 -12.70 6.33
C ALA A 69 2.39 -11.97 5.57
N LEU A 70 2.52 -12.20 4.26
CA LEU A 70 3.49 -11.48 3.43
C LEU A 70 3.20 -9.98 3.36
N HIS A 71 1.92 -9.62 3.35
CA HIS A 71 1.53 -8.23 3.33
C HIS A 71 1.82 -7.51 4.66
N LEU A 72 1.68 -8.19 5.80
CA LEU A 72 2.09 -7.64 7.10
C LEU A 72 3.62 -7.44 7.18
N ASP A 73 4.42 -8.33 6.60
CA ASP A 73 5.88 -8.13 6.44
C ASP A 73 6.18 -6.88 5.58
N PHE A 74 5.44 -6.68 4.48
CA PHE A 74 5.50 -5.47 3.66
C PHE A 74 5.14 -4.22 4.48
N LEU A 75 4.04 -4.24 5.24
CA LEU A 75 3.60 -3.11 6.06
C LEU A 75 4.60 -2.79 7.18
N THR A 76 5.26 -3.79 7.77
CA THR A 76 6.35 -3.57 8.72
C THR A 76 7.48 -2.75 8.07
N THR A 77 7.86 -3.10 6.84
CA THR A 77 8.87 -2.35 6.08
C THR A 77 8.37 -0.94 5.74
N PHE A 78 7.13 -0.81 5.27
CA PHE A 78 6.51 0.48 4.93
C PHE A 78 6.51 1.45 6.11
N PHE A 79 6.04 1.02 7.29
CA PHE A 79 5.98 1.88 8.47
C PHE A 79 7.36 2.18 9.05
N THR A 80 8.32 1.27 8.94
CA THR A 80 9.72 1.53 9.30
C THR A 80 10.34 2.60 8.40
N LEU A 81 10.09 2.56 7.09
CA LEU A 81 10.54 3.60 6.17
C LEU A 81 9.84 4.94 6.41
N TYR A 82 8.55 4.91 6.72
CA TYR A 82 7.76 6.10 6.97
C TYR A 82 8.21 6.83 8.24
N PHE A 83 8.39 6.08 9.32
CA PHE A 83 8.80 6.59 10.62
C PHE A 83 9.94 5.75 11.21
N PRO A 84 11.20 6.03 10.84
CA PRO A 84 12.36 5.24 11.27
C PRO A 84 12.59 5.18 12.78
N GLU A 85 12.00 6.12 13.53
CA GLU A 85 12.12 6.20 14.99
C GLU A 85 11.08 5.35 15.74
N ILE A 86 10.20 4.62 15.01
CA ILE A 86 9.23 3.72 15.62
C ILE A 86 9.94 2.62 16.41
N THR A 87 9.59 2.47 17.68
CA THR A 87 10.17 1.41 18.50
C THR A 87 9.60 0.03 18.13
N SER A 88 10.34 -1.03 18.45
CA SER A 88 9.86 -2.41 18.22
C SER A 88 8.54 -2.68 18.95
N PHE A 89 8.34 -2.07 20.12
CA PHE A 89 7.11 -2.20 20.89
C PHE A 89 5.93 -1.50 20.20
N GLN A 90 6.12 -0.26 19.76
CA GLN A 90 5.11 0.48 18.99
C GLN A 90 4.75 -0.23 17.67
N MET A 91 5.76 -0.78 16.99
CA MET A 91 5.54 -1.57 15.77
C MET A 91 4.70 -2.82 16.07
N SER A 92 4.97 -3.52 17.17
CA SER A 92 4.17 -4.67 17.59
C SER A 92 2.70 -4.28 17.83
N LEU A 93 2.45 -3.19 18.55
CA LEU A 93 1.09 -2.68 18.78
C LEU A 93 0.38 -2.27 17.47
N LEU A 94 1.14 -1.70 16.52
CA LEU A 94 0.62 -1.35 15.20
C LEU A 94 0.25 -2.61 14.41
N MET A 95 1.10 -3.65 14.39
CA MET A 95 0.82 -4.91 13.70
C MET A 95 -0.38 -5.64 14.30
N GLU A 96 -0.49 -5.73 15.63
CA GLU A 96 -1.68 -6.26 16.31
C GLU A 96 -2.96 -5.50 15.92
N THR A 97 -2.86 -4.18 15.80
CA THR A 97 -4.01 -3.35 15.40
C THR A 97 -4.38 -3.58 13.93
N LEU A 98 -3.40 -3.77 13.06
CA LEU A 98 -3.62 -4.12 11.64
C LEU A 98 -4.27 -5.49 11.49
N GLU A 99 -3.83 -6.50 12.22
CA GLU A 99 -4.47 -7.83 12.22
C GLU A 99 -5.94 -7.73 12.69
N GLU A 100 -6.20 -6.96 13.74
CA GLU A 100 -7.58 -6.70 14.19
C GLU A 100 -8.40 -6.00 13.11
N LEU A 101 -7.81 -4.99 12.43
CA LEU A 101 -8.46 -4.26 11.36
C LEU A 101 -8.82 -5.19 10.19
N TYR A 102 -7.88 -6.00 9.71
CA TYR A 102 -8.16 -6.95 8.62
C TYR A 102 -9.27 -7.93 9.02
N ARG A 103 -9.25 -8.45 10.24
CA ARG A 103 -10.29 -9.35 10.75
C ARG A 103 -11.68 -8.66 10.77
N LYS A 104 -11.76 -7.37 11.13
CA LYS A 104 -13.01 -6.59 11.05
C LYS A 104 -13.53 -6.45 9.63
N PHE A 105 -12.66 -6.49 8.63
CA PHE A 105 -13.01 -6.48 7.21
C PHE A 105 -13.25 -7.89 6.63
N GLY A 106 -13.22 -8.93 7.49
CA GLY A 106 -13.41 -10.32 7.08
C GLY A 106 -12.21 -10.92 6.33
N ILE A 107 -11.03 -10.38 6.56
CA ILE A 107 -9.78 -10.82 5.94
C ILE A 107 -8.91 -11.46 7.02
N ASP A 108 -8.54 -12.71 6.82
CA ASP A 108 -7.66 -13.48 7.68
C ASP A 108 -6.57 -14.20 6.87
N TYR A 109 -5.80 -15.05 7.53
CA TYR A 109 -4.67 -15.75 6.91
C TYR A 109 -5.08 -16.80 5.86
N ASP A 110 -6.33 -17.31 5.92
CA ASP A 110 -6.86 -18.31 5.01
C ASP A 110 -7.74 -17.70 3.90
N THR A 111 -7.90 -16.38 3.91
CA THR A 111 -8.77 -15.66 2.97
C THR A 111 -8.18 -15.67 1.55
N ASN A 112 -8.99 -16.08 0.59
CA ASN A 112 -8.64 -15.96 -0.82
C ASN A 112 -8.75 -14.49 -1.28
N ILE A 113 -7.61 -13.82 -1.37
CA ILE A 113 -7.50 -12.40 -1.70
C ILE A 113 -7.99 -12.08 -3.12
N ASP A 114 -7.91 -13.03 -4.05
CA ASP A 114 -8.34 -12.83 -5.45
C ASP A 114 -9.84 -12.56 -5.59
N LEU A 115 -10.62 -12.98 -4.60
CA LEU A 115 -12.07 -12.79 -4.57
C LEU A 115 -12.51 -11.47 -3.93
N ILE A 116 -11.57 -10.70 -3.35
CA ILE A 116 -11.89 -9.47 -2.63
C ILE A 116 -11.79 -8.27 -3.58
N PRO A 117 -12.87 -7.52 -3.80
CA PRO A 117 -12.82 -6.27 -4.56
C PRO A 117 -11.93 -5.22 -3.88
N ARG A 118 -11.23 -4.40 -4.68
CA ARG A 118 -10.29 -3.37 -4.17
C ARG A 118 -10.91 -2.41 -3.13
N ASN A 119 -12.20 -2.11 -3.27
CA ASN A 119 -12.93 -1.23 -2.35
C ASN A 119 -13.44 -1.94 -1.07
N LYS A 120 -13.04 -3.18 -0.84
CA LYS A 120 -13.34 -3.95 0.37
C LYS A 120 -12.12 -4.12 1.29
N PHE A 121 -10.96 -3.64 0.88
CA PHE A 121 -9.80 -3.56 1.76
C PHE A 121 -9.90 -2.34 2.68
N PRO A 122 -9.35 -2.40 3.90
CA PRO A 122 -9.24 -1.21 4.75
C PRO A 122 -8.37 -0.14 4.08
N ILE A 123 -8.54 1.10 4.50
CA ILE A 123 -7.72 2.25 4.11
C ILE A 123 -7.04 2.86 5.35
N MET A 124 -6.09 3.77 5.18
CA MET A 124 -5.38 4.40 6.30
C MET A 124 -6.30 5.10 7.30
N LYS A 125 -7.45 5.62 6.82
CA LYS A 125 -8.46 6.22 7.70
C LYS A 125 -9.08 5.19 8.64
N ASP A 126 -9.37 3.99 8.17
CA ASP A 126 -9.94 2.92 9.00
C ASP A 126 -8.96 2.50 10.10
N LEU A 127 -7.67 2.43 9.77
CA LEU A 127 -6.61 2.17 10.76
C LEU A 127 -6.53 3.29 11.81
N TYR A 128 -6.57 4.54 11.36
CA TYR A 128 -6.58 5.69 12.28
C TYR A 128 -7.78 5.65 13.23
N ASP A 129 -8.98 5.38 12.70
CA ASP A 129 -10.21 5.34 13.49
C ASP A 129 -10.18 4.20 14.53
N LEU A 130 -9.61 3.06 14.17
CA LEU A 130 -9.45 1.96 15.12
C LEU A 130 -8.45 2.30 16.23
N LEU A 131 -7.34 2.95 15.90
CA LEU A 131 -6.38 3.44 16.90
C LEU A 131 -7.01 4.51 17.81
N GLU A 132 -7.83 5.41 17.26
CA GLU A 132 -8.57 6.42 18.02
C GLU A 132 -9.52 5.79 19.02
N GLN A 133 -10.31 4.79 18.61
CA GLN A 133 -11.18 4.01 19.50
C GLN A 133 -10.39 3.32 20.62
N LYS A 134 -9.21 2.77 20.32
CA LYS A 134 -8.33 2.14 21.34
C LYS A 134 -7.82 3.16 22.35
N VAL A 135 -7.47 4.38 21.93
CA VAL A 135 -7.03 5.46 22.80
C VAL A 135 -8.16 5.99 23.69
N GLU A 136 -9.37 6.07 23.15
CA GLU A 136 -10.54 6.53 23.91
C GLU A 136 -10.99 5.51 24.98
N ASN A 137 -10.75 4.23 24.76
CA ASN A 137 -11.09 3.19 25.73
C ASN A 137 -10.09 3.18 26.89
N VAL A 138 -10.54 3.58 28.06
CA VAL A 138 -9.72 3.65 29.30
C VAL A 138 -9.20 2.31 29.78
N GLU A 139 -9.80 1.20 29.37
CA GLU A 139 -9.35 -0.16 29.71
C GLU A 139 -8.23 -0.67 28.79
N THR A 140 -7.92 0.06 27.71
CA THR A 140 -6.87 -0.33 26.78
C THR A 140 -5.51 -0.30 27.44
N LYS A 141 -4.81 -1.41 27.41
CA LYS A 141 -3.39 -1.49 27.85
C LYS A 141 -2.50 -0.72 26.90
N HIS A 142 -1.41 -0.17 27.45
CA HIS A 142 -0.41 0.57 26.64
C HIS A 142 -0.99 1.76 25.85
N ARG A 143 -2.01 2.41 26.42
CA ARG A 143 -2.73 3.51 25.78
C ARG A 143 -1.80 4.64 25.32
N ASP A 144 -0.81 5.01 26.11
CA ASP A 144 0.13 6.09 25.76
C ASP A 144 0.97 5.76 24.53
N GLU A 145 1.39 4.50 24.39
CA GLU A 145 2.12 4.03 23.20
C GLU A 145 1.22 3.96 21.97
N ILE A 146 -0.03 3.54 22.13
CA ILE A 146 -1.03 3.55 21.04
C ILE A 146 -1.33 4.98 20.60
N GLU A 147 -1.37 5.95 21.51
CA GLU A 147 -1.51 7.38 21.19
C GLU A 147 -0.36 7.89 20.30
N ILE A 148 0.88 7.47 20.60
CA ILE A 148 2.03 7.79 19.74
C ILE A 148 1.85 7.19 18.34
N VAL A 149 1.49 5.91 18.26
CA VAL A 149 1.20 5.24 16.97
C VAL A 149 0.08 5.94 16.22
N ARG A 150 -1.02 6.29 16.90
CA ARG A 150 -2.14 7.03 16.30
C ARG A 150 -1.66 8.37 15.72
N SER A 151 -0.80 9.09 16.44
CA SER A 151 -0.26 10.38 16.00
C SER A 151 0.59 10.24 14.73
N ILE A 152 1.35 9.15 14.59
CA ILE A 152 2.11 8.83 13.38
C ILE A 152 1.16 8.58 12.21
N ILE A 153 0.16 7.70 12.40
CA ILE A 153 -0.80 7.31 11.36
C ILE A 153 -1.68 8.49 10.92
N ARG A 154 -1.92 9.46 11.81
CA ARG A 154 -2.73 10.65 11.52
C ARG A 154 -2.31 11.36 10.24
N SER A 155 -1.01 11.49 9.97
CA SER A 155 -0.53 12.19 8.77
C SER A 155 -0.82 11.43 7.48
N LEU A 156 -0.88 10.08 7.52
CA LEU A 156 -1.24 9.22 6.40
C LEU A 156 -2.75 9.14 6.18
N ALA A 157 -3.54 9.28 7.24
CA ALA A 157 -4.98 9.07 7.21
C ALA A 157 -5.79 10.34 6.89
N ILE A 158 -5.46 11.45 7.56
CA ILE A 158 -6.20 12.71 7.50
C ILE A 158 -5.31 13.95 7.40
N GLY A 159 -3.98 13.77 7.45
CA GLY A 159 -2.99 14.84 7.36
C GLY A 159 -2.50 15.08 5.94
N HIS A 160 -1.33 15.72 5.83
CA HIS A 160 -0.76 16.18 4.57
C HIS A 160 -0.36 15.06 3.59
N ASN A 161 -0.16 13.82 4.07
CA ASN A 161 0.18 12.67 3.23
C ASN A 161 -1.05 11.80 2.87
N ALA A 162 -2.24 12.20 3.32
CA ALA A 162 -3.46 11.43 3.06
C ALA A 162 -3.80 11.37 1.55
N GLU A 163 -3.49 12.41 0.78
CA GLU A 163 -3.74 12.41 -0.67
C GLU A 163 -2.93 11.34 -1.40
N ILE A 164 -1.78 10.93 -0.85
CA ILE A 164 -0.92 9.88 -1.42
C ILE A 164 -1.41 8.50 -0.96
N PHE A 165 -1.61 8.31 0.36
CA PHE A 165 -1.70 6.99 0.97
C PHE A 165 -3.09 6.60 1.47
N ASN A 166 -4.04 7.55 1.60
CA ASN A 166 -5.38 7.24 2.11
C ASN A 166 -6.42 7.14 1.00
N GLY A 167 -7.01 5.98 0.85
CA GLY A 167 -8.08 5.67 -0.09
C GLY A 167 -7.81 4.40 -0.88
N TYR A 168 -8.80 3.97 -1.65
CA TYR A 168 -8.72 2.75 -2.45
C TYR A 168 -7.79 2.91 -3.64
N THR A 169 -7.22 1.80 -4.10
CA THR A 169 -6.44 1.75 -5.33
C THR A 169 -7.30 2.13 -6.53
N THR A 170 -6.85 3.12 -7.29
CA THR A 170 -7.54 3.66 -8.48
C THR A 170 -6.84 3.31 -9.79
N ILE A 171 -5.66 2.68 -9.72
CA ILE A 171 -4.90 2.26 -10.90
C ILE A 171 -5.57 1.04 -11.50
N GLU A 172 -5.99 1.14 -12.76
CA GLU A 172 -6.58 0.05 -13.52
C GLU A 172 -5.48 -0.68 -14.31
N GLU A 173 -5.61 -2.01 -14.40
CA GLU A 173 -4.67 -2.90 -15.10
C GLU A 173 -5.14 -3.24 -16.53
N ASP A 174 -5.89 -2.34 -17.14
CA ASP A 174 -6.54 -2.51 -18.44
C ASP A 174 -5.67 -2.15 -19.64
N ASN A 175 -4.43 -1.70 -19.40
CA ASN A 175 -3.50 -1.29 -20.45
C ASN A 175 -2.22 -2.13 -20.42
N ASP A 176 -1.68 -2.43 -21.60
CA ASP A 176 -0.47 -3.24 -21.74
C ASP A 176 0.81 -2.45 -21.42
N PHE A 177 0.74 -1.12 -21.40
CA PHE A 177 1.85 -0.25 -21.00
C PHE A 177 1.37 0.80 -20.01
N VAL A 178 1.80 0.68 -18.76
CA VAL A 178 1.45 1.60 -17.68
C VAL A 178 2.72 2.27 -17.16
N CYS A 179 2.74 3.61 -17.20
CA CYS A 179 3.82 4.42 -16.64
C CYS A 179 3.33 5.08 -15.36
N LEU A 180 3.97 4.74 -14.24
CA LEU A 180 3.67 5.24 -12.90
C LEU A 180 4.68 6.34 -12.56
N ASP A 181 4.26 7.58 -12.68
CA ASP A 181 5.08 8.77 -12.46
C ASP A 181 5.03 9.19 -10.99
N ILE A 182 6.19 9.41 -10.40
CA ILE A 182 6.35 9.92 -9.04
C ILE A 182 7.24 11.15 -8.96
N TYR A 183 7.48 11.80 -10.10
CA TYR A 183 8.35 12.98 -10.21
C TYR A 183 7.97 14.11 -9.24
N SER A 184 6.69 14.38 -9.09
CA SER A 184 6.19 15.44 -8.20
C SER A 184 6.54 15.19 -6.72
N LEU A 185 6.96 13.98 -6.32
CA LEU A 185 7.50 13.69 -5.00
C LEU A 185 8.96 14.07 -4.81
N GLN A 186 9.66 14.60 -5.81
CA GLN A 186 11.06 14.99 -5.66
C GLN A 186 11.28 16.04 -4.57
N GLY A 187 10.29 16.91 -4.34
CA GLY A 187 10.28 17.87 -3.22
C GLY A 187 9.86 17.28 -1.86
N ALA A 188 9.37 16.04 -1.81
CA ALA A 188 8.97 15.39 -0.58
C ALA A 188 10.19 14.88 0.22
N SER A 189 9.95 14.55 1.52
CA SER A 189 10.99 13.93 2.34
C SER A 189 11.43 12.58 1.76
N SER A 190 12.66 12.16 2.09
CA SER A 190 13.18 10.86 1.66
C SER A 190 12.30 9.70 2.10
N ASN A 191 11.70 9.80 3.30
CA ASN A 191 10.82 8.78 3.85
C ASN A 191 9.57 8.59 3.00
N ILE A 192 8.90 9.70 2.59
CA ILE A 192 7.71 9.64 1.73
C ILE A 192 8.06 9.03 0.37
N LYS A 193 9.17 9.45 -0.22
CA LYS A 193 9.65 8.86 -1.49
C LYS A 193 9.87 7.36 -1.36
N SER A 194 10.60 6.93 -0.34
CA SER A 194 10.89 5.51 -0.11
C SER A 194 9.61 4.68 0.11
N CYS A 195 8.65 5.22 0.87
CA CYS A 195 7.35 4.56 1.06
C CYS A 195 6.57 4.43 -0.26
N GLN A 196 6.54 5.48 -1.08
CA GLN A 196 5.83 5.42 -2.35
C GLN A 196 6.54 4.51 -3.37
N TYR A 197 7.87 4.50 -3.39
CA TYR A 197 8.63 3.52 -4.18
C TYR A 197 8.27 2.09 -3.80
N LEU A 198 8.24 1.80 -2.49
CA LEU A 198 7.86 0.48 -1.99
C LEU A 198 6.40 0.14 -2.33
N ASN A 199 5.49 1.11 -2.23
CA ASN A 199 4.06 0.93 -2.44
C ASN A 199 3.69 0.68 -3.91
N VAL A 200 4.48 1.23 -4.85
CA VAL A 200 4.26 1.12 -6.29
C VAL A 200 4.88 -0.15 -6.88
N LYS A 201 5.86 -0.76 -6.19
CA LYS A 201 6.57 -1.97 -6.61
C LYS A 201 5.71 -3.23 -6.44
#